data_e1816ffc26034040bb872ee6a1cb33bd
#
_entry.id   e1816ffc26034040bb872ee6a1cb33bd
#
_cell.length_a   1.000
_cell.length_b   1.000
_cell.length_c   1.000
_cell.angle_alpha   90.00
_cell.angle_beta   90.00
_cell.angle_gamma   90.00
#
_symmetry.space_group_name_H-M   'P 1'
#
loop_
_entity.id
_entity.type
_entity.pdbx_description
1 polymer ?
#
loop_
_entity_poly.entity_id
_entity_poly.type
_entity_poly.pdbx_seq_one_letter_code
_entity_poly.pdbx_strand_id
1 'polypeptide(L)'
;LVPKDGEGMYRSLVVALKERNPNLKVIGFTATPYRLNSGMLTEGEGSIFDDVAVDFGSGDNFIRLIDDGYLSPLVTKCMDTEYEIDDIGLRGGEFIQTDLQAKMNDSGRTNKAMQEVLTKGANRKQWLIFCAGINHARMVSDILNSNNITSRVVTGDTHQLERDKLI
;
A
#
# COMPACT_ATOMS: atom_id res chain seq x y z
N LEU A 1 -5.01 -12.60 -0.19
CA LEU A 1 -4.00 -12.82 -1.24
C LEU A 1 -4.06 -14.28 -1.69
N VAL A 2 -4.34 -14.53 -2.97
CA VAL A 2 -4.36 -15.89 -3.54
C VAL A 2 -2.91 -16.29 -3.81
N PRO A 3 -2.38 -17.38 -3.23
CA PRO A 3 -1.04 -17.86 -3.53
C PRO A 3 -0.95 -18.25 -5.02
N LYS A 4 0.17 -17.97 -5.69
CA LYS A 4 0.40 -18.38 -7.08
C LYS A 4 0.72 -19.86 -7.18
N ASP A 5 1.46 -20.37 -6.19
CA ASP A 5 1.90 -21.75 -6.12
C ASP A 5 1.23 -22.46 -4.94
N GLY A 6 0.42 -23.45 -5.25
CA GLY A 6 -0.23 -24.30 -4.26
C GLY A 6 -1.76 -24.14 -4.20
N GLU A 7 -2.38 -25.06 -3.48
CA GLU A 7 -3.83 -25.11 -3.25
C GLU A 7 -4.28 -24.02 -2.25
N GLY A 8 -4.29 -22.76 -2.69
CA GLY A 8 -4.87 -21.71 -1.89
C GLY A 8 -6.38 -21.91 -1.74
N MET A 9 -6.91 -21.58 -0.55
CA MET A 9 -8.33 -21.76 -0.19
C MET A 9 -9.30 -21.24 -1.28
N TYR A 10 -9.01 -20.09 -1.90
CA TYR A 10 -9.82 -19.55 -2.98
C TYR A 10 -9.81 -20.40 -4.24
N ARG A 11 -8.66 -20.97 -4.60
CA ARG A 11 -8.55 -21.85 -5.77
C ARG A 11 -9.33 -23.13 -5.54
N SER A 12 -9.16 -23.79 -4.40
CA SER A 12 -9.91 -25.00 -4.04
C SER A 12 -11.42 -24.73 -4.04
N LEU A 13 -11.86 -23.58 -3.54
CA LEU A 13 -13.26 -23.18 -3.59
C LEU A 13 -13.79 -23.01 -5.03
N VAL A 14 -13.02 -22.29 -5.88
CA VAL A 14 -13.41 -22.07 -7.28
C VAL A 14 -13.48 -23.38 -8.04
N VAL A 15 -12.53 -24.29 -7.84
CA VAL A 15 -12.52 -25.64 -8.46
C VAL A 15 -13.77 -26.41 -8.03
N ALA A 16 -14.04 -26.51 -6.73
CA ALA A 16 -15.20 -27.23 -6.22
C ALA A 16 -16.54 -26.63 -6.71
N LEU A 17 -16.61 -25.31 -6.88
CA LEU A 17 -17.80 -24.66 -7.45
C LEU A 17 -17.94 -24.91 -8.94
N LYS A 18 -16.84 -24.92 -9.72
CA LYS A 18 -16.84 -25.25 -11.16
C LYS A 18 -17.24 -26.69 -11.43
N GLU A 19 -16.90 -27.62 -10.55
CA GLU A 19 -17.37 -29.02 -10.65
C GLU A 19 -18.90 -29.13 -10.55
N ARG A 20 -19.52 -28.28 -9.73
CA ARG A 20 -20.98 -28.23 -9.57
C ARG A 20 -21.68 -27.41 -10.65
N ASN A 21 -21.03 -26.37 -11.14
CA ASN A 21 -21.53 -25.49 -12.16
C ASN A 21 -20.42 -25.17 -13.17
N PRO A 22 -20.32 -25.96 -14.28
CA PRO A 22 -19.30 -25.73 -15.31
C PRO A 22 -19.38 -24.36 -16.00
N ASN A 23 -20.51 -23.67 -15.91
CA ASN A 23 -20.71 -22.33 -16.45
C ASN A 23 -20.37 -21.21 -15.46
N LEU A 24 -19.82 -21.55 -14.29
CA LEU A 24 -19.41 -20.56 -13.30
C LEU A 24 -18.42 -19.55 -13.91
N LYS A 25 -18.73 -18.27 -13.73
CA LYS A 25 -17.83 -17.16 -14.03
C LYS A 25 -17.28 -16.61 -12.73
N VAL A 26 -15.98 -16.30 -12.73
CA VAL A 26 -15.30 -15.69 -11.59
C VAL A 26 -14.89 -14.28 -12.00
N ILE A 27 -15.38 -13.28 -11.26
CA ILE A 27 -15.07 -11.87 -11.50
C ILE A 27 -14.32 -11.35 -10.28
N GLY A 28 -13.16 -10.72 -10.50
CA GLY A 28 -12.34 -10.10 -9.48
C GLY A 28 -12.26 -8.59 -9.68
N PHE A 29 -12.30 -7.85 -8.57
CA PHE A 29 -12.02 -6.42 -8.55
C PHE A 29 -10.75 -6.18 -7.75
N THR A 30 -9.78 -5.49 -8.33
CA THR A 30 -8.51 -5.16 -7.66
C THR A 30 -7.92 -3.88 -8.23
N ALA A 31 -7.23 -3.11 -7.39
CA ALA A 31 -6.40 -1.99 -7.83
C ALA A 31 -5.03 -2.45 -8.36
N THR A 32 -4.64 -3.70 -8.08
CA THR A 32 -3.32 -4.26 -8.43
C THR A 32 -3.50 -5.64 -9.05
N PRO A 33 -3.72 -5.71 -10.38
CA PRO A 33 -3.93 -6.99 -11.10
C PRO A 33 -2.64 -7.80 -11.26
N TYR A 34 -1.56 -7.36 -10.65
CA TYR A 34 -0.23 -7.99 -10.71
C TYR A 34 0.30 -8.30 -9.30
N ARG A 35 1.32 -9.12 -9.23
CA ARG A 35 2.09 -9.42 -8.02
C ARG A 35 3.56 -9.18 -8.26
N LEU A 36 4.22 -8.60 -7.27
CA LEU A 36 5.67 -8.49 -7.25
C LEU A 36 6.28 -9.89 -7.45
N ASN A 37 7.20 -10.02 -8.39
CA ASN A 37 7.90 -11.25 -8.78
C ASN A 37 7.04 -12.39 -9.38
N SER A 38 5.74 -12.18 -9.61
CA SER A 38 4.85 -13.24 -10.09
C SER A 38 4.04 -12.88 -11.35
N GLY A 39 4.13 -11.65 -11.84
CA GLY A 39 3.41 -11.17 -13.03
C GLY A 39 1.90 -10.96 -12.78
N MET A 40 1.14 -10.92 -13.86
CA MET A 40 -0.29 -10.66 -13.85
C MET A 40 -1.07 -11.81 -13.20
N LEU A 41 -2.23 -11.48 -12.60
CA LEU A 41 -3.14 -12.47 -11.99
C LEU A 41 -3.84 -13.36 -13.03
N THR A 42 -3.77 -12.97 -14.30
CA THR A 42 -4.30 -13.70 -15.45
C THR A 42 -3.27 -14.64 -16.09
N GLU A 43 -2.00 -14.58 -15.67
CA GLU A 43 -0.90 -15.32 -16.23
C GLU A 43 -0.47 -16.50 -15.38
N GLY A 44 0.06 -17.52 -16.03
CA GLY A 44 0.64 -18.71 -15.42
C GLY A 44 -0.33 -19.88 -15.31
N GLU A 45 0.25 -21.07 -15.15
CA GLU A 45 -0.49 -22.32 -15.02
C GLU A 45 -1.39 -22.29 -13.77
N GLY A 46 -2.66 -22.59 -13.95
CA GLY A 46 -3.66 -22.59 -12.89
C GLY A 46 -4.09 -21.20 -12.41
N SER A 47 -3.95 -20.16 -13.22
CA SER A 47 -4.58 -18.86 -12.94
C SER A 47 -6.09 -19.00 -12.66
N ILE A 48 -6.61 -18.20 -11.74
CA ILE A 48 -8.07 -18.16 -11.44
C ILE A 48 -8.81 -17.31 -12.46
N PHE A 49 -8.12 -16.32 -13.02
CA PHE A 49 -8.66 -15.37 -13.99
C PHE A 49 -8.06 -15.66 -15.37
N ASP A 50 -8.89 -15.55 -16.38
CA ASP A 50 -8.51 -15.82 -17.76
C ASP A 50 -8.06 -14.56 -18.50
N ASP A 51 -8.64 -13.39 -18.12
CA ASP A 51 -8.37 -12.12 -18.80
C ASP A 51 -8.69 -10.91 -17.91
N VAL A 52 -8.25 -9.73 -18.34
CA VAL A 52 -8.58 -8.43 -17.74
C VAL A 52 -9.73 -7.80 -18.52
N ALA A 53 -10.92 -7.83 -17.97
CA ALA A 53 -12.11 -7.28 -18.64
C ALA A 53 -12.05 -5.75 -18.77
N VAL A 54 -11.57 -5.05 -17.75
CA VAL A 54 -11.41 -3.59 -17.73
C VAL A 54 -10.18 -3.23 -16.92
N ASP A 55 -9.30 -2.40 -17.45
CA ASP A 55 -8.16 -1.81 -16.76
C ASP A 55 -8.34 -0.30 -16.61
N PHE A 56 -8.51 0.17 -15.38
CA PHE A 56 -8.53 1.57 -15.02
C PHE A 56 -7.17 2.09 -14.50
N GLY A 57 -6.18 1.21 -14.36
CA GLY A 57 -4.86 1.54 -13.84
C GLY A 57 -3.89 2.08 -14.88
N SER A 58 -4.24 2.03 -16.16
CA SER A 58 -3.33 2.38 -17.26
C SER A 58 -3.92 3.43 -18.20
N GLY A 59 -3.01 4.21 -18.80
CA GLY A 59 -3.29 5.12 -19.90
C GLY A 59 -4.42 6.13 -19.64
N ASP A 60 -5.24 6.34 -20.64
CA ASP A 60 -6.30 7.35 -20.64
C ASP A 60 -7.40 7.07 -19.59
N ASN A 61 -7.61 5.83 -19.22
CA ASN A 61 -8.62 5.46 -18.23
C ASN A 61 -8.27 5.99 -16.84
N PHE A 62 -6.99 5.96 -16.47
CA PHE A 62 -6.53 6.54 -15.20
C PHE A 62 -6.69 8.07 -15.19
N ILE A 63 -6.36 8.73 -16.30
CA ILE A 63 -6.54 10.18 -16.44
C ILE A 63 -8.03 10.55 -16.35
N ARG A 64 -8.91 9.79 -16.99
CA ARG A 64 -10.36 9.99 -16.89
C ARG A 64 -10.88 9.91 -15.46
N LEU A 65 -10.37 9.00 -14.63
CA LEU A 65 -10.75 8.94 -13.22
C LEU A 65 -10.36 10.22 -12.45
N ILE A 66 -9.27 10.88 -12.84
CA ILE A 66 -8.87 12.18 -12.27
C ILE A 66 -9.77 13.29 -12.81
N ASP A 67 -10.00 13.35 -14.11
CA ASP A 67 -10.80 14.37 -14.77
C ASP A 67 -12.27 14.34 -14.32
N ASP A 68 -12.81 13.13 -14.14
CA ASP A 68 -14.17 12.90 -13.64
C ASP A 68 -14.28 13.12 -12.11
N GLY A 69 -13.17 13.40 -11.42
CA GLY A 69 -13.14 13.67 -9.97
C GLY A 69 -13.22 12.46 -9.06
N TYR A 70 -13.09 11.24 -9.58
CA TYR A 70 -13.00 10.01 -8.77
C TYR A 70 -11.66 9.86 -8.07
N LEU A 71 -10.58 10.38 -8.68
CA LEU A 71 -9.24 10.43 -8.10
C LEU A 71 -8.74 11.87 -8.04
N SER A 72 -7.94 12.18 -7.03
CA SER A 72 -7.27 13.46 -6.93
C SER A 72 -6.00 13.49 -7.79
N PRO A 73 -5.65 14.63 -8.41
CA PRO A 73 -4.38 14.77 -9.11
C PRO A 73 -3.21 14.58 -8.13
N LEU A 74 -2.21 13.82 -8.57
CA LEU A 74 -1.00 13.60 -7.82
C LEU A 74 0.01 14.71 -8.10
N VAL A 75 0.51 15.33 -7.04
CA VAL A 75 1.60 16.31 -7.10
C VAL A 75 2.78 15.76 -6.32
N THR A 76 3.73 15.20 -7.04
CA THR A 76 4.96 14.66 -6.44
C THR A 76 5.85 15.80 -5.93
N LYS A 77 6.36 15.64 -4.72
CA LYS A 77 7.37 16.52 -4.12
C LYS A 77 8.61 15.69 -3.79
N CYS A 78 9.72 16.02 -4.41
CA CYS A 78 11.00 15.38 -4.08
C CYS A 78 11.46 15.83 -2.70
N MET A 79 12.04 14.91 -1.96
CA MET A 79 12.65 15.17 -0.65
C MET A 79 14.19 15.22 -0.82
N ASP A 80 14.85 16.03 0.00
CA ASP A 80 16.31 16.13 0.03
C ASP A 80 16.91 15.12 1.02
N THR A 81 16.10 14.64 1.95
CA THR A 81 16.50 13.58 2.89
C THR A 81 16.39 12.22 2.23
N GLU A 82 17.52 11.54 2.12
CA GLU A 82 17.62 10.19 1.56
C GLU A 82 17.86 9.16 2.67
N TYR A 83 17.28 7.98 2.51
CA TYR A 83 17.59 6.81 3.29
C TYR A 83 18.35 5.82 2.41
N GLU A 84 19.54 5.43 2.86
CA GLU A 84 20.28 4.34 2.22
C GLU A 84 19.56 3.02 2.53
N ILE A 85 18.98 2.41 1.51
CA ILE A 85 18.19 1.18 1.63
C ILE A 85 18.81 -0.02 0.93
N ASP A 86 19.98 0.15 0.32
CA ASP A 86 20.67 -0.86 -0.49
C ASP A 86 21.11 -2.08 0.33
N ASP A 87 21.31 -1.90 1.63
CA ASP A 87 21.69 -2.95 2.58
C ASP A 87 20.49 -3.66 3.22
N ILE A 88 19.26 -3.28 2.88
CA ILE A 88 18.03 -3.92 3.40
C ILE A 88 17.75 -5.19 2.58
N GLY A 89 17.68 -6.33 3.27
CA GLY A 89 17.35 -7.60 2.64
C GLY A 89 15.95 -7.61 2.01
N LEU A 90 15.83 -8.35 0.89
CA LEU A 90 14.55 -8.57 0.21
C LEU A 90 14.09 -10.02 0.42
N ARG A 91 12.80 -10.18 0.68
CA ARG A 91 12.14 -11.49 0.76
C ARG A 91 10.84 -11.46 -0.04
N GLY A 92 10.78 -12.28 -1.09
CA GLY A 92 9.59 -12.32 -1.96
C GLY A 92 9.35 -11.00 -2.75
N GLY A 93 10.39 -10.19 -2.97
CA GLY A 93 10.30 -8.88 -3.64
C GLY A 93 9.93 -7.71 -2.72
N GLU A 94 9.74 -7.97 -1.42
CA GLU A 94 9.47 -6.96 -0.40
C GLU A 94 10.65 -6.83 0.55
N PHE A 95 10.87 -5.65 1.12
CA PHE A 95 11.87 -5.44 2.15
C PHE A 95 11.58 -6.29 3.39
N ILE A 96 12.62 -6.85 3.99
CA ILE A 96 12.52 -7.51 5.29
C ILE A 96 12.12 -6.47 6.32
N GLN A 97 10.93 -6.63 6.92
CA GLN A 97 10.31 -5.64 7.80
C GLN A 97 11.18 -5.27 9.01
N THR A 98 11.87 -6.23 9.60
CA THR A 98 12.76 -5.99 10.74
C THR A 98 13.91 -5.06 10.39
N ASP A 99 14.52 -5.27 9.22
CA ASP A 99 15.67 -4.50 8.75
C ASP A 99 15.24 -3.09 8.34
N LEU A 100 14.10 -3.00 7.63
CA LEU A 100 13.49 -1.73 7.28
C LEU A 100 13.14 -0.90 8.52
N GLN A 101 12.51 -1.52 9.54
CA GLN A 101 12.17 -0.83 10.78
C GLN A 101 13.42 -0.36 11.53
N ALA A 102 14.46 -1.19 11.61
CA ALA A 102 15.71 -0.80 12.25
C ALA A 102 16.33 0.43 11.58
N LYS A 103 16.31 0.45 10.25
CA LYS A 103 16.83 1.57 9.46
C LYS A 103 15.99 2.85 9.61
N MET A 104 14.67 2.72 9.62
CA MET A 104 13.76 3.86 9.72
C MET A 104 13.60 4.42 11.14
N ASN A 105 14.02 3.68 12.17
CA ASN A 105 14.03 4.15 13.55
C ASN A 105 15.21 5.09 13.87
N ASP A 106 15.96 5.55 12.88
CA ASP A 106 16.96 6.61 13.04
C ASP A 106 16.26 7.96 13.32
N SER A 107 16.34 8.42 14.57
CA SER A 107 15.68 9.64 15.00
C SER A 107 16.24 10.89 14.29
N GLY A 108 17.51 10.92 13.96
CA GLY A 108 18.14 12.05 13.27
C GLY A 108 17.60 12.21 11.85
N ARG A 109 17.60 11.14 11.10
CA ARG A 109 17.05 11.13 9.72
C ARG A 109 15.56 11.37 9.70
N THR A 110 14.79 10.72 10.60
CA THR A 110 13.35 10.93 10.72
C THR A 110 13.03 12.40 11.04
N ASN A 111 13.74 13.03 11.98
CA ASN A 111 13.56 14.44 12.26
C ASN A 111 13.81 15.31 11.02
N LYS A 112 14.92 15.08 10.31
CA LYS A 112 15.25 15.84 9.09
C LYS A 112 14.16 15.67 8.02
N ALA A 113 13.74 14.45 7.73
CA ALA A 113 12.67 14.17 6.79
C ALA A 113 11.35 14.87 7.21
N MET A 114 11.01 14.84 8.48
CA MET A 114 9.79 15.49 8.98
C MET A 114 9.85 17.02 8.89
N GLN A 115 11.02 17.65 9.05
CA GLN A 115 11.17 19.10 8.81
C GLN A 115 10.90 19.45 7.33
N GLU A 116 11.33 18.60 6.41
CA GLU A 116 11.01 18.78 4.99
C GLU A 116 9.50 18.59 4.72
N VAL A 117 8.87 17.57 5.34
CA VAL A 117 7.41 17.35 5.25
C VAL A 117 6.65 18.55 5.79
N LEU A 118 7.03 19.10 6.95
CA LEU A 118 6.44 20.29 7.55
C LEU A 118 6.50 21.49 6.61
N THR A 119 7.64 21.69 5.98
CA THR A 119 7.86 22.81 5.04
C THR A 119 7.08 22.61 3.74
N LYS A 120 7.26 21.45 3.10
CA LYS A 120 6.65 21.16 1.77
C LYS A 120 5.15 20.88 1.85
N GLY A 121 4.65 20.48 3.03
CA GLY A 121 3.24 20.19 3.31
C GLY A 121 2.47 21.30 4.01
N ALA A 122 3.05 22.45 4.29
CA ALA A 122 2.47 23.52 5.10
C ALA A 122 1.09 24.03 4.62
N ASN A 123 0.77 23.90 3.34
CA ASN A 123 -0.51 24.27 2.75
C ASN A 123 -1.55 23.10 2.74
N ARG A 124 -1.23 21.95 3.33
CA ARG A 124 -2.13 20.80 3.37
C ARG A 124 -2.92 20.80 4.68
N LYS A 125 -4.21 20.48 4.58
CA LYS A 125 -5.13 20.44 5.73
C LYS A 125 -5.13 19.07 6.41
N GLN A 126 -4.88 18.01 5.65
CA GLN A 126 -4.90 16.63 6.14
C GLN A 126 -3.66 15.91 5.62
N TRP A 127 -3.10 15.08 6.49
CA TRP A 127 -1.90 14.31 6.20
C TRP A 127 -2.12 12.86 6.57
N LEU A 128 -1.75 11.95 5.67
CA LEU A 128 -1.69 10.53 5.92
C LEU A 128 -0.24 10.10 5.70
N ILE A 129 0.38 9.56 6.75
CA ILE A 129 1.80 9.18 6.72
C ILE A 129 1.90 7.68 7.00
N PHE A 130 2.43 6.95 6.03
CA PHE A 130 2.73 5.53 6.18
C PHE A 130 4.13 5.35 6.75
N CYS A 131 4.24 4.59 7.82
CA CYS A 131 5.47 4.35 8.55
C CYS A 131 5.91 2.89 8.45
N ALA A 132 7.22 2.64 8.54
CA ALA A 132 7.79 1.31 8.46
C ALA A 132 7.43 0.39 9.64
N GLY A 133 6.97 0.97 10.76
CA GLY A 133 6.54 0.22 11.93
C GLY A 133 5.97 1.11 13.02
N ILE A 134 5.47 0.50 14.09
CA ILE A 134 4.75 1.21 15.17
C ILE A 134 5.65 2.23 15.87
N ASN A 135 6.92 1.88 16.16
CA ASN A 135 7.85 2.80 16.81
C ASN A 135 8.17 4.00 15.92
N HIS A 136 8.35 3.78 14.62
CA HIS A 136 8.53 4.85 13.64
C HIS A 136 7.29 5.76 13.59
N ALA A 137 6.08 5.18 13.58
CA ALA A 137 4.84 5.94 13.59
C ALA A 137 4.68 6.81 14.84
N ARG A 138 5.04 6.28 16.01
CA ARG A 138 5.05 7.05 17.27
C ARG A 138 6.03 8.22 17.21
N MET A 139 7.26 7.96 16.77
CA MET A 139 8.28 9.00 16.61
C MET A 139 7.81 10.12 15.67
N VAL A 140 7.24 9.78 14.52
CA VAL A 140 6.67 10.74 13.58
C VAL A 140 5.53 11.54 14.23
N SER A 141 4.63 10.87 14.95
CA SER A 141 3.55 11.54 15.68
C SER A 141 4.06 12.51 16.75
N ASP A 142 5.07 12.13 17.50
CA ASP A 142 5.69 12.99 18.52
C ASP A 142 6.31 14.25 17.90
N ILE A 143 7.00 14.10 16.75
CA ILE A 143 7.56 15.24 16.01
C ILE A 143 6.45 16.18 15.54
N LEU A 144 5.36 15.66 14.98
CA LEU A 144 4.23 16.46 14.53
C LEU A 144 3.58 17.22 15.67
N ASN A 145 3.27 16.53 16.77
CA ASN A 145 2.66 17.14 17.95
C ASN A 145 3.58 18.22 18.59
N SER A 146 4.90 18.01 18.58
CA SER A 146 5.88 19.02 19.04
C SER A 146 5.93 20.27 18.15
N ASN A 147 5.49 20.13 16.89
CA ASN A 147 5.37 21.24 15.95
C ASN A 147 3.93 21.78 15.82
N ASN A 148 3.08 21.53 16.84
CA ASN A 148 1.69 21.97 16.93
C ASN A 148 0.78 21.41 15.83
N ILE A 149 1.12 20.26 15.24
CA ILE A 149 0.28 19.53 14.31
C ILE A 149 -0.30 18.32 15.02
N THR A 150 -1.58 18.37 15.34
CA THR A 150 -2.28 17.26 16.01
C THR A 150 -2.23 16.02 15.15
N SER A 151 -1.64 14.96 15.67
CA SER A 151 -1.54 13.67 14.99
C SER A 151 -1.97 12.51 15.87
N ARG A 152 -2.39 11.43 15.25
CA ARG A 152 -2.75 10.16 15.89
C ARG A 152 -2.10 9.00 15.14
N VAL A 153 -1.71 7.97 15.88
CA VAL A 153 -1.15 6.75 15.32
C VAL A 153 -2.27 5.71 15.21
N VAL A 154 -2.42 5.15 14.01
CA VAL A 154 -3.32 4.02 13.73
C VAL A 154 -2.47 2.78 13.50
N THR A 155 -2.78 1.69 14.19
CA THR A 155 -2.07 0.40 14.09
C THR A 155 -3.04 -0.73 13.76
N GLY A 156 -2.54 -1.94 13.60
CA GLY A 156 -3.37 -3.14 13.46
C GLY A 156 -4.29 -3.39 14.64
N ASP A 157 -3.89 -2.97 15.85
CA ASP A 157 -4.65 -3.15 17.10
C ASP A 157 -5.67 -2.03 17.34
N THR A 158 -5.68 -0.97 16.52
CA THR A 158 -6.65 0.12 16.66
C THR A 158 -8.05 -0.38 16.32
N HIS A 159 -8.97 -0.26 17.28
CA HIS A 159 -10.35 -0.71 17.10
C HIS A 159 -11.04 -0.02 15.93
N GLN A 160 -11.86 -0.76 15.16
CA GLN A 160 -12.48 -0.24 13.92
C GLN A 160 -13.23 1.08 14.12
N LEU A 161 -14.03 1.18 15.17
CA LEU A 161 -14.80 2.41 15.47
C LEU A 161 -13.93 3.64 15.77
N GLU A 162 -12.74 3.42 16.32
CA GLU A 162 -11.77 4.48 16.54
C GLU A 162 -11.07 4.87 15.23
N ARG A 163 -10.69 3.87 14.44
CA ARG A 163 -10.10 4.08 13.12
C ARG A 163 -11.02 4.90 12.22
N ASP A 164 -12.32 4.56 12.16
CA ASP A 164 -13.32 5.25 11.34
C ASP A 164 -13.56 6.71 11.77
N LYS A 165 -13.17 7.09 13.00
CA LYS A 165 -13.23 8.47 13.48
C LYS A 165 -11.96 9.27 13.19
N LEU A 166 -10.84 8.58 12.94
CA LEU A 166 -9.53 9.19 12.73
C LEU A 166 -9.20 9.41 11.25
N ILE A 167 -9.83 8.63 10.37
CA ILE A 167 -9.69 8.68 8.91
C ILE A 167 -10.95 9.32 8.32
#